data_3453bfcf6e5f46971b5e1d572476a0aa
#
_entry.id   3453bfcf6e5f46971b5e1d572476a0aa
#
_cell.length_a   1.000
_cell.length_b   1.000
_cell.length_c   1.000
_cell.angle_alpha   90.00
_cell.angle_beta   90.00
_cell.angle_gamma   90.00
#
_symmetry.space_group_name_H-M   'P 1'
#
loop_
_entity.id
_entity.type
_entity.pdbx_description
1 polymer ?
#
loop_
_entity_poly.entity_id
_entity_poly.type
_entity_poly.pdbx_seq_one_letter_code
_entity_poly.pdbx_strand_id
1 'polypeptide(L)'
;MATDVITLITNDHRKVEALFERLKKEEGDAKATVAELHALLTAHARAEEDRVYPDLDAHHGLEEHKEAEVLLDELVRATPGTLEFRQTLEKLVESVNHHVEEEESDLLPQLAQQAGDKRLQELGKAFQQRRDEELQALMSVQDGGDVTKAELYEQAQEADIPGRSQMDKEELKEAVRKNA
;
A
#
# COMPACT_ATOMS: atom_id res chain seq x y z
N MET A 1 9.42 19.24 -17.11
CA MET A 1 10.09 19.49 -15.81
C MET A 1 9.73 18.32 -14.92
N ALA A 2 10.65 17.83 -14.08
CA ALA A 2 10.31 16.76 -13.13
C ALA A 2 9.36 17.34 -12.07
N THR A 3 8.35 16.60 -11.70
CA THR A 3 7.42 16.96 -10.63
C THR A 3 8.15 16.87 -9.29
N ASP A 4 7.96 17.87 -8.42
CA ASP A 4 8.56 17.85 -7.08
C ASP A 4 7.83 16.85 -6.16
N VAL A 5 8.50 16.48 -5.07
CA VAL A 5 8.01 15.45 -4.16
C VAL A 5 6.71 15.86 -3.46
N ILE A 6 6.54 17.12 -3.08
CA ILE A 6 5.34 17.61 -2.39
C ILE A 6 4.12 17.45 -3.29
N THR A 7 4.25 17.81 -4.56
CA THR A 7 3.17 17.61 -5.54
C THR A 7 2.82 16.13 -5.71
N LEU A 8 3.81 15.22 -5.72
CA LEU A 8 3.56 13.79 -5.86
C LEU A 8 2.84 13.21 -4.65
N ILE A 9 3.28 13.53 -3.44
CA ILE A 9 2.68 13.12 -2.17
C ILE A 9 1.23 13.60 -2.11
N THR A 10 0.99 14.91 -2.26
CA THR A 10 -0.35 15.48 -2.24
C THR A 10 -1.28 14.85 -3.28
N ASN A 11 -0.78 14.54 -4.49
CA ASN A 11 -1.58 13.85 -5.50
C ASN A 11 -1.98 12.44 -5.08
N ASP A 12 -1.12 11.71 -4.36
CA ASP A 12 -1.46 10.39 -3.85
C ASP A 12 -2.48 10.49 -2.71
N HIS A 13 -2.40 11.48 -1.82
CA HIS A 13 -3.44 11.77 -0.82
C HIS A 13 -4.82 11.96 -1.47
N ARG A 14 -4.91 12.76 -2.54
CA ARG A 14 -6.18 12.96 -3.25
C ARG A 14 -6.72 11.68 -3.90
N LYS A 15 -5.85 10.79 -4.37
CA LYS A 15 -6.27 9.47 -4.88
C LYS A 15 -6.80 8.58 -3.76
N VAL A 16 -6.12 8.54 -2.61
CA VAL A 16 -6.55 7.79 -1.43
C VAL A 16 -7.93 8.29 -0.95
N GLU A 17 -8.12 9.61 -0.84
CA GLU A 17 -9.42 10.21 -0.50
C GLU A 17 -10.53 9.77 -1.48
N ALA A 18 -10.24 9.76 -2.78
CA ALA A 18 -11.21 9.32 -3.80
C ALA A 18 -11.57 7.83 -3.64
N LEU A 19 -10.61 6.97 -3.29
CA LEU A 19 -10.86 5.56 -3.02
C LEU A 19 -11.70 5.37 -1.75
N PHE A 20 -11.44 6.11 -0.69
CA PHE A 20 -12.26 6.11 0.51
C PHE A 20 -13.71 6.52 0.21
N GLU A 21 -13.92 7.56 -0.59
CA GLU A 21 -15.26 7.99 -0.99
C GLU A 21 -15.99 6.92 -1.81
N ARG A 22 -15.31 6.21 -2.70
CA ARG A 22 -15.90 5.07 -3.44
C ARG A 22 -16.33 3.96 -2.50
N LEU A 23 -15.50 3.61 -1.50
CA LEU A 23 -15.81 2.57 -0.51
C LEU A 23 -16.98 2.99 0.39
N LYS A 24 -17.03 4.23 0.87
CA LYS A 24 -18.13 4.77 1.69
C LYS A 24 -19.47 4.80 0.96
N LYS A 25 -19.44 5.09 -0.35
CA LYS A 25 -20.64 5.11 -1.19
C LYS A 25 -21.04 3.74 -1.73
N GLU A 26 -20.27 2.70 -1.41
CA GLU A 26 -20.46 1.34 -1.92
C GLU A 26 -20.49 1.30 -3.47
N GLU A 27 -19.67 2.15 -4.12
CA GLU A 27 -19.59 2.26 -5.58
C GLU A 27 -18.63 1.23 -6.18
N GLY A 28 -19.12 0.43 -7.11
CA GLY A 28 -18.32 -0.54 -7.86
C GLY A 28 -17.94 -1.79 -7.05
N ASP A 29 -16.82 -2.41 -7.41
CA ASP A 29 -16.30 -3.59 -6.72
C ASP A 29 -15.47 -3.16 -5.49
N ALA A 30 -16.02 -3.36 -4.31
CA ALA A 30 -15.39 -3.00 -3.05
C ALA A 30 -14.06 -3.75 -2.84
N LYS A 31 -13.96 -5.04 -3.23
CA LYS A 31 -12.72 -5.80 -3.09
C LYS A 31 -11.62 -5.26 -4.00
N ALA A 32 -11.94 -4.95 -5.25
CA ALA A 32 -11.00 -4.33 -6.17
C ALA A 32 -10.56 -2.94 -5.67
N THR A 33 -11.49 -2.14 -5.11
CA THR A 33 -11.17 -0.82 -4.55
C THR A 33 -10.28 -0.93 -3.31
N VAL A 34 -10.52 -1.91 -2.43
CA VAL A 34 -9.65 -2.18 -1.26
C VAL A 34 -8.26 -2.61 -1.72
N ALA A 35 -8.15 -3.46 -2.74
CA ALA A 35 -6.86 -3.88 -3.28
C ALA A 35 -6.08 -2.70 -3.90
N GLU A 36 -6.76 -1.80 -4.63
CA GLU A 36 -6.17 -0.57 -5.17
C GLU A 36 -5.68 0.37 -4.03
N LEU A 37 -6.51 0.54 -2.99
CA LEU A 37 -6.18 1.33 -1.80
C LEU A 37 -4.97 0.76 -1.07
N HIS A 38 -4.94 -0.57 -0.85
CA HIS A 38 -3.82 -1.26 -0.22
C HIS A 38 -2.52 -1.03 -0.99
N ALA A 39 -2.52 -1.25 -2.30
CA ALA A 39 -1.34 -1.06 -3.11
C ALA A 39 -0.84 0.39 -3.07
N LEU A 40 -1.76 1.37 -3.17
CA LEU A 40 -1.40 2.78 -3.18
C LEU A 40 -0.85 3.25 -1.82
N LEU A 41 -1.53 2.95 -0.70
CA LEU A 41 -1.08 3.35 0.65
C LEU A 41 0.26 2.70 1.00
N THR A 42 0.44 1.40 0.73
CA THR A 42 1.70 0.71 1.00
C THR A 42 2.85 1.30 0.18
N ALA A 43 2.65 1.52 -1.12
CA ALA A 43 3.70 2.05 -1.98
C ALA A 43 4.06 3.51 -1.63
N HIS A 44 3.07 4.32 -1.24
CA HIS A 44 3.24 5.69 -0.79
C HIS A 44 4.05 5.73 0.51
N ALA A 45 3.62 5.04 1.57
CA ALA A 45 4.31 5.00 2.86
C ALA A 45 5.77 4.52 2.72
N ARG A 46 6.02 3.43 1.97
CA ARG A 46 7.38 2.93 1.71
C ARG A 46 8.26 3.95 0.99
N ALA A 47 7.69 4.70 0.04
CA ALA A 47 8.45 5.72 -0.68
C ALA A 47 8.82 6.91 0.22
N GLU A 48 7.95 7.32 1.13
CA GLU A 48 8.23 8.36 2.11
C GLU A 48 9.27 7.93 3.13
N GLU A 49 9.08 6.77 3.75
CA GLU A 49 9.99 6.20 4.73
C GLU A 49 11.42 6.05 4.18
N ASP A 50 11.54 5.63 2.91
CA ASP A 50 12.83 5.36 2.28
C ASP A 50 13.50 6.63 1.70
N ARG A 51 12.74 7.65 1.28
CA ARG A 51 13.24 8.73 0.43
C ARG A 51 12.99 10.14 0.94
N VAL A 52 11.99 10.33 1.81
CA VAL A 52 11.56 11.66 2.28
C VAL A 52 11.88 11.84 3.76
N TYR A 53 11.43 10.93 4.58
CA TYR A 53 11.59 10.99 6.03
C TYR A 53 13.04 11.00 6.55
N PRO A 54 14.04 10.41 5.85
CA PRO A 54 15.44 10.57 6.25
C PRO A 54 15.93 12.02 6.27
N ASP A 55 15.30 12.91 5.52
CA ASP A 55 15.60 14.34 5.48
C ASP A 55 14.78 15.16 6.52
N LEU A 56 13.90 14.51 7.31
CA LEU A 56 12.96 15.11 8.25
C LEU A 56 12.97 14.41 9.61
N ASP A 57 12.50 15.09 10.65
CA ASP A 57 12.19 14.47 11.94
C ASP A 57 10.74 13.94 11.92
N ALA A 58 10.53 12.84 11.21
CA ALA A 58 9.23 12.25 10.92
C ALA A 58 8.93 10.99 11.75
N HIS A 59 9.40 10.90 13.00
CA HIS A 59 9.15 9.73 13.86
C HIS A 59 7.66 9.45 14.07
N HIS A 60 6.85 10.50 14.20
CA HIS A 60 5.40 10.35 14.36
C HIS A 60 4.74 9.78 13.10
N GLY A 61 5.10 10.26 11.91
CA GLY A 61 4.60 9.71 10.64
C GLY A 61 4.89 8.21 10.46
N LEU A 62 6.04 7.72 10.95
CA LEU A 62 6.35 6.28 10.94
C LEU A 62 5.42 5.45 11.84
N GLU A 63 4.98 6.00 12.97
CA GLU A 63 4.04 5.34 13.88
C GLU A 63 2.64 5.30 13.26
N GLU A 64 2.21 6.41 12.65
CA GLU A 64 0.92 6.53 11.96
C GLU A 64 0.83 5.59 10.74
N HIS A 65 1.91 5.46 9.95
CA HIS A 65 1.97 4.48 8.86
C HIS A 65 1.76 3.05 9.33
N LYS A 66 2.39 2.65 10.44
CA LYS A 66 2.20 1.32 11.04
C LYS A 66 0.77 1.08 11.52
N GLU A 67 0.15 2.10 12.13
CA GLU A 67 -1.24 2.02 12.56
C GLU A 67 -2.17 1.87 11.35
N ALA A 68 -1.98 2.67 10.31
CA ALA A 68 -2.72 2.57 9.06
C ALA A 68 -2.51 1.21 8.37
N GLU A 69 -1.29 0.65 8.37
CA GLU A 69 -1.00 -0.67 7.81
C GLU A 69 -1.81 -1.78 8.52
N VAL A 70 -1.88 -1.75 9.85
CA VAL A 70 -2.68 -2.72 10.62
C VAL A 70 -4.17 -2.63 10.27
N LEU A 71 -4.72 -1.41 10.23
CA LEU A 71 -6.13 -1.19 9.87
C LEU A 71 -6.43 -1.60 8.42
N LEU A 72 -5.49 -1.35 7.53
CA LEU A 72 -5.60 -1.72 6.12
C LEU A 72 -5.60 -3.25 5.95
N ASP A 73 -4.76 -3.96 6.67
CA ASP A 73 -4.73 -5.41 6.73
C ASP A 73 -6.02 -6.02 7.27
N GLU A 74 -6.62 -5.39 8.29
CA GLU A 74 -7.93 -5.77 8.82
C GLU A 74 -9.02 -5.55 7.75
N LEU A 75 -8.99 -4.42 7.05
CA LEU A 75 -9.95 -4.09 6.00
C LEU A 75 -9.88 -5.09 4.83
N VAL A 76 -8.68 -5.50 4.42
CA VAL A 76 -8.47 -6.51 3.35
C VAL A 76 -9.12 -7.84 3.72
N ARG A 77 -9.08 -8.24 5.00
CA ARG A 77 -9.67 -9.50 5.50
C ARG A 77 -11.17 -9.41 5.73
N ALA A 78 -11.69 -8.21 5.96
CA ALA A 78 -13.10 -8.00 6.23
C ALA A 78 -13.98 -8.22 4.99
N THR A 79 -15.20 -8.74 5.20
CA THR A 79 -16.14 -8.93 4.11
C THR A 79 -16.87 -7.63 3.78
N PRO A 80 -16.80 -7.12 2.55
CA PRO A 80 -17.51 -5.92 2.15
C PRO A 80 -19.01 -5.97 2.47
N GLY A 81 -19.57 -4.83 2.91
CA GLY A 81 -20.97 -4.70 3.29
C GLY A 81 -21.31 -5.14 4.72
N THR A 82 -20.38 -5.75 5.45
CA THR A 82 -20.56 -6.09 6.88
C THR A 82 -20.38 -4.87 7.79
N LEU A 83 -20.86 -4.98 9.03
CA LEU A 83 -20.63 -3.95 10.05
C LEU A 83 -19.14 -3.82 10.36
N GLU A 84 -18.42 -4.93 10.46
CA GLU A 84 -16.99 -4.98 10.70
C GLU A 84 -16.23 -4.20 9.60
N PHE A 85 -16.51 -4.48 8.34
CA PHE A 85 -15.91 -3.77 7.21
C PHE A 85 -16.10 -2.24 7.32
N ARG A 86 -17.33 -1.80 7.61
CA ARG A 86 -17.64 -0.36 7.73
C ARG A 86 -16.91 0.28 8.90
N GLN A 87 -16.87 -0.38 10.06
CA GLN A 87 -16.16 0.12 11.24
C GLN A 87 -14.64 0.20 11.04
N THR A 88 -14.06 -0.82 10.38
CA THR A 88 -12.62 -0.80 10.06
C THR A 88 -12.30 0.29 9.03
N LEU A 89 -13.16 0.46 8.00
CA LEU A 89 -13.01 1.53 7.03
C LEU A 89 -13.07 2.91 7.69
N GLU A 90 -14.02 3.15 8.60
CA GLU A 90 -14.13 4.42 9.33
C GLU A 90 -12.84 4.73 10.12
N LYS A 91 -12.31 3.76 10.85
CA LYS A 91 -11.06 3.90 11.60
C LYS A 91 -9.87 4.21 10.70
N LEU A 92 -9.75 3.46 9.58
CA LEU A 92 -8.67 3.69 8.62
C LEU A 92 -8.76 5.09 8.00
N VAL A 93 -9.96 5.54 7.65
CA VAL A 93 -10.18 6.89 7.12
C VAL A 93 -9.78 7.95 8.14
N GLU A 94 -10.15 7.79 9.41
CA GLU A 94 -9.78 8.72 10.49
C GLU A 94 -8.27 8.78 10.68
N SER A 95 -7.60 7.63 10.78
CA SER A 95 -6.14 7.54 10.94
C SER A 95 -5.40 8.17 9.76
N VAL A 96 -5.78 7.83 8.51
CA VAL A 96 -5.11 8.37 7.33
C VAL A 96 -5.39 9.88 7.14
N ASN A 97 -6.61 10.35 7.42
CA ASN A 97 -6.90 11.78 7.33
C ASN A 97 -6.11 12.60 8.35
N HIS A 98 -5.93 12.07 9.57
CA HIS A 98 -5.11 12.73 10.60
C HIS A 98 -3.67 12.86 10.13
N HIS A 99 -3.08 11.78 9.66
CA HIS A 99 -1.73 11.75 9.08
C HIS A 99 -1.58 12.77 7.93
N VAL A 100 -2.49 12.75 6.95
CA VAL A 100 -2.47 13.68 5.81
C VAL A 100 -2.54 15.14 6.26
N GLU A 101 -3.38 15.46 7.26
CA GLU A 101 -3.51 16.81 7.80
C GLU A 101 -2.20 17.27 8.46
N GLU A 102 -1.56 16.44 9.29
CA GLU A 102 -0.29 16.76 9.92
C GLU A 102 0.83 16.90 8.89
N GLU A 103 0.89 15.99 7.93
CA GLU A 103 1.94 16.05 6.92
C GLU A 103 1.80 17.27 6.01
N GLU A 104 0.62 17.56 5.48
CA GLU A 104 0.39 18.71 4.60
C GLU A 104 0.49 20.05 5.35
N SER A 105 0.16 20.10 6.66
CA SER A 105 0.22 21.35 7.44
C SER A 105 1.58 21.64 8.07
N ASP A 106 2.41 20.63 8.33
CA ASP A 106 3.65 20.76 9.07
C ASP A 106 4.87 20.18 8.34
N LEU A 107 4.90 18.87 8.05
CA LEU A 107 6.09 18.21 7.51
C LEU A 107 6.45 18.67 6.10
N LEU A 108 5.50 18.73 5.17
CA LEU A 108 5.76 19.18 3.80
C LEU A 108 6.17 20.65 3.70
N PRO A 109 5.56 21.59 4.46
CA PRO A 109 6.07 22.95 4.57
C PRO A 109 7.48 23.06 5.13
N GLN A 110 7.84 22.26 6.14
CA GLN A 110 9.22 22.20 6.65
C GLN A 110 10.19 21.72 5.59
N LEU A 111 9.86 20.63 4.87
CA LEU A 111 10.64 20.12 3.77
C LEU A 111 10.86 21.18 2.69
N ALA A 112 9.80 21.92 2.32
CA ALA A 112 9.89 22.99 1.33
C ALA A 112 10.87 24.10 1.74
N GLN A 113 10.85 24.46 3.04
CA GLN A 113 11.76 25.50 3.56
C GLN A 113 13.21 25.04 3.63
N GLN A 114 13.47 23.77 3.92
CA GLN A 114 14.81 23.22 4.13
C GLN A 114 15.49 22.81 2.83
N ALA A 115 14.75 22.22 1.89
CA ALA A 115 15.34 21.53 0.75
C ALA A 115 15.64 22.41 -0.48
N GLY A 116 14.79 23.41 -0.75
CA GLY A 116 14.83 24.20 -1.98
C GLY A 116 14.44 23.40 -3.24
N ASP A 117 14.12 24.11 -4.33
CA ASP A 117 13.49 23.55 -5.54
C ASP A 117 14.24 22.36 -6.16
N LYS A 118 15.56 22.44 -6.22
CA LYS A 118 16.38 21.39 -6.83
C LYS A 118 16.30 20.08 -6.04
N ARG A 119 16.41 20.16 -4.72
CA ARG A 119 16.32 18.99 -3.82
C ARG A 119 14.93 18.39 -3.85
N LEU A 120 13.88 19.22 -3.85
CA LEU A 120 12.48 18.74 -3.97
C LEU A 120 12.25 17.96 -5.28
N GLN A 121 12.85 18.38 -6.39
CA GLN A 121 12.76 17.64 -7.65
C GLN A 121 13.59 16.33 -7.64
N GLU A 122 14.74 16.31 -6.97
CA GLU A 122 15.54 15.09 -6.78
C GLU A 122 14.79 14.08 -5.92
N LEU A 123 14.20 14.53 -4.80
CA LEU A 123 13.35 13.72 -3.94
C LEU A 123 12.12 13.22 -4.71
N GLY A 124 11.49 14.05 -5.54
CA GLY A 124 10.35 13.65 -6.36
C GLY A 124 10.67 12.47 -7.29
N LYS A 125 11.83 12.48 -7.92
CA LYS A 125 12.28 11.35 -8.76
C LYS A 125 12.52 10.09 -7.93
N ALA A 126 13.18 10.23 -6.78
CA ALA A 126 13.49 9.10 -5.92
C ALA A 126 12.21 8.48 -5.30
N PHE A 127 11.28 9.33 -4.85
CA PHE A 127 9.96 8.94 -4.37
C PHE A 127 9.17 8.19 -5.45
N GLN A 128 9.04 8.79 -6.63
CA GLN A 128 8.32 8.19 -7.75
C GLN A 128 8.90 6.83 -8.12
N GLN A 129 10.22 6.72 -8.26
CA GLN A 129 10.87 5.46 -8.58
C GLN A 129 10.56 4.39 -7.52
N ARG A 130 10.75 4.70 -6.23
CA ARG A 130 10.53 3.75 -5.15
C ARG A 130 9.05 3.32 -5.05
N ARG A 131 8.13 4.28 -5.21
CA ARG A 131 6.70 4.01 -5.24
C ARG A 131 6.31 3.09 -6.41
N ASP A 132 6.82 3.36 -7.60
CA ASP A 132 6.50 2.57 -8.80
C ASP A 132 7.08 1.15 -8.70
N GLU A 133 8.26 0.98 -8.10
CA GLU A 133 8.85 -0.33 -7.79
C GLU A 133 7.95 -1.14 -6.84
N GLU A 134 7.46 -0.51 -5.78
CA GLU A 134 6.56 -1.16 -4.81
C GLU A 134 5.20 -1.50 -5.43
N LEU A 135 4.61 -0.58 -6.20
CA LEU A 135 3.36 -0.85 -6.92
C LEU A 135 3.50 -2.04 -7.88
N GLN A 136 4.60 -2.14 -8.63
CA GLN A 136 4.84 -3.27 -9.52
C GLN A 136 4.97 -4.58 -8.73
N ALA A 137 5.67 -4.57 -7.60
CA ALA A 137 5.79 -5.75 -6.75
C ALA A 137 4.42 -6.21 -6.22
N LEU A 138 3.61 -5.29 -5.68
CA LEU A 138 2.27 -5.60 -5.16
C LEU A 138 1.30 -6.06 -6.25
N MET A 139 1.31 -5.43 -7.43
CA MET A 139 0.48 -5.84 -8.56
C MET A 139 0.88 -7.22 -9.09
N SER A 140 2.17 -7.54 -9.13
CA SER A 140 2.65 -8.85 -9.55
C SER A 140 2.21 -9.98 -8.62
N VAL A 141 2.04 -9.69 -7.34
CA VAL A 141 1.48 -10.63 -6.36
C VAL A 141 -0.04 -10.82 -6.56
N GLN A 142 -0.78 -9.74 -6.87
CA GLN A 142 -2.23 -9.79 -7.09
C GLN A 142 -2.62 -10.47 -8.40
N ASP A 143 -1.84 -10.28 -9.46
CA ASP A 143 -2.09 -10.91 -10.78
C ASP A 143 -1.68 -12.41 -10.83
N GLY A 144 -1.32 -12.98 -9.66
CA GLY A 144 -0.68 -14.30 -9.60
C GLY A 144 0.66 -14.25 -10.28
N GLY A 145 1.36 -13.13 -10.09
CA GLY A 145 2.70 -12.89 -10.60
C GLY A 145 3.57 -14.08 -10.29
N ASP A 146 4.34 -14.48 -11.25
CA ASP A 146 5.06 -15.73 -11.46
C ASP A 146 5.76 -16.26 -10.19
N VAL A 147 4.91 -16.66 -9.18
CA VAL A 147 5.38 -17.39 -8.02
C VAL A 147 6.18 -18.55 -8.56
N THR A 148 7.44 -18.59 -8.23
CA THR A 148 8.33 -19.64 -8.74
C THR A 148 7.81 -21.01 -8.30
N LYS A 149 8.12 -22.06 -9.06
CA LYS A 149 7.78 -23.43 -8.63
C LYS A 149 8.32 -23.74 -7.24
N ALA A 150 9.46 -23.15 -6.87
CA ALA A 150 10.08 -23.32 -5.55
C ALA A 150 9.22 -22.69 -4.43
N GLU A 151 8.75 -21.47 -4.61
CA GLU A 151 7.86 -20.80 -3.63
C GLU A 151 6.51 -21.51 -3.49
N LEU A 152 5.92 -21.97 -4.60
CA LEU A 152 4.70 -22.78 -4.56
C LEU A 152 4.93 -24.12 -3.86
N TYR A 153 6.12 -24.69 -4.01
CA TYR A 153 6.48 -25.92 -3.33
C TYR A 153 6.63 -25.73 -1.82
N GLU A 154 7.23 -24.61 -1.38
CA GLU A 154 7.32 -24.24 0.04
C GLU A 154 5.92 -24.04 0.65
N GLN A 155 5.05 -23.30 -0.02
CA GLN A 155 3.65 -23.12 0.41
C GLN A 155 2.88 -24.46 0.47
N ALA A 156 3.09 -25.34 -0.52
CA ALA A 156 2.50 -26.67 -0.52
C ALA A 156 3.08 -27.58 0.58
N GLN A 157 4.32 -27.32 1.01
CA GLN A 157 4.95 -28.00 2.13
C GLN A 157 4.37 -27.53 3.46
N GLU A 158 4.21 -26.23 3.67
CA GLU A 158 3.59 -25.63 4.85
C GLU A 158 2.12 -26.08 5.03
N ALA A 159 1.39 -26.18 3.90
CA ALA A 159 0.02 -26.68 3.86
C ALA A 159 -0.13 -28.22 3.88
N ASP A 160 0.98 -28.93 4.05
CA ASP A 160 1.05 -30.42 4.12
C ASP A 160 0.37 -31.14 2.94
N ILE A 161 0.44 -30.54 1.72
CA ILE A 161 -0.20 -31.05 0.51
C ILE A 161 0.53 -32.33 0.05
N PRO A 162 -0.18 -33.49 0.00
CA PRO A 162 0.43 -34.74 -0.42
C PRO A 162 0.70 -34.75 -1.93
N GLY A 163 1.80 -35.40 -2.33
CA GLY A 163 2.16 -35.55 -3.75
C GLY A 163 2.82 -34.33 -4.40
N ARG A 164 3.08 -33.25 -3.65
CA ARG A 164 3.68 -32.01 -4.12
C ARG A 164 4.98 -32.17 -4.92
N SER A 165 5.75 -33.21 -4.64
CA SER A 165 7.03 -33.47 -5.34
C SER A 165 6.86 -33.93 -6.80
N GLN A 166 5.68 -34.36 -7.18
CA GLN A 166 5.35 -34.80 -8.53
C GLN A 166 4.57 -33.74 -9.32
N MET A 167 4.14 -32.65 -8.65
CA MET A 167 3.33 -31.60 -9.24
C MET A 167 4.18 -30.66 -10.09
N ASP A 168 3.62 -30.26 -11.23
CA ASP A 168 4.14 -29.12 -11.97
C ASP A 168 3.74 -27.79 -11.32
N LYS A 169 4.15 -26.64 -11.93
CA LYS A 169 3.92 -25.32 -11.36
C LYS A 169 2.43 -24.99 -11.25
N GLU A 170 1.65 -25.32 -12.27
CA GLU A 170 0.20 -25.04 -12.31
C GLU A 170 -0.57 -25.95 -11.35
N GLU A 171 -0.18 -27.19 -11.23
CA GLU A 171 -0.74 -28.14 -10.28
C GLU A 171 -0.49 -27.70 -8.83
N LEU A 172 0.73 -27.24 -8.52
CA LEU A 172 1.07 -26.68 -7.20
C LEU A 172 0.24 -25.43 -6.89
N LYS A 173 0.12 -24.52 -7.84
CA LYS A 173 -0.69 -23.29 -7.70
C LYS A 173 -2.15 -23.61 -7.40
N GLU A 174 -2.72 -24.58 -8.10
CA GLU A 174 -4.10 -24.99 -7.88
C GLU A 174 -4.28 -25.72 -6.55
N ALA A 175 -3.31 -26.55 -6.17
CA ALA A 175 -3.33 -27.29 -4.90
C ALA A 175 -3.22 -26.37 -3.69
N VAL A 176 -2.33 -25.38 -3.72
CA VAL A 176 -2.20 -24.35 -2.68
C VAL A 176 -3.49 -23.53 -2.57
N ARG A 177 -4.07 -23.09 -3.70
CA ARG A 177 -5.32 -22.31 -3.71
C ARG A 177 -6.52 -23.07 -3.12
N LYS A 178 -6.57 -24.40 -3.27
CA LYS A 178 -7.66 -25.22 -2.72
C LYS A 178 -7.54 -25.49 -1.22
N ASN A 179 -6.35 -25.30 -0.65
CA ASN A 179 -6.05 -25.56 0.75
C ASN A 179 -5.80 -24.28 1.57
N ALA A 180 -5.85 -23.10 0.94
CA ALA A 180 -5.84 -21.80 1.58
C ALA A 180 -7.28 -21.36 1.88
#